data_a2ed3d43a00781e456e31aa9c420f2d6
#
_entry.id   a2ed3d43a00781e456e31aa9c420f2d6
#
_cell.length_a   1.000
_cell.length_b   1.000
_cell.length_c   1.000
_cell.angle_alpha   90.00
_cell.angle_beta   90.00
_cell.angle_gamma   90.00
#
_symmetry.space_group_name_H-M   'P 1'
#
loop_
_entity.id
_entity.type
_entity.pdbx_description
1 polymer ?
#
loop_
_entity_poly.entity_id
_entity_poly.type
_entity_poly.pdbx_seq_one_letter_code
_entity_poly.pdbx_strand_id
1 'polypeptide(L)'
;TLELGGKSPQLVFADADLDKAATAIAGSVTFNAGQACVAGTRLIVEKSVADRLTTAILEKMKAVRPGPTWDEATHYSPIISERQRARVDSIVRAAVAAGGECLTGGAAMDSRGYFYAPTLIANVDQSNPAIVEEIFGPVLTVQTFETEDEALALSSHPTYGLASGLFTSDLSRTIRLARKLEAGTVWVNRYSRSRDHILPTGGYKRSGIGKDLGRDAYLANRRTKSVLVSV
;
A
#
# COMPACT_ATOMS: atom_id res chain seq x y z
N THR A 1 20.53 -7.95 4.25
CA THR A 1 19.20 -7.60 3.72
C THR A 1 18.55 -6.58 4.62
N LEU A 2 17.89 -5.59 4.04
CA LEU A 2 17.08 -4.58 4.73
C LEU A 2 15.69 -4.55 4.09
N GLU A 3 14.65 -4.72 4.90
CA GLU A 3 13.25 -4.55 4.57
C GLU A 3 12.72 -3.36 5.37
N LEU A 4 12.43 -2.24 4.69
CA LEU A 4 12.09 -0.97 5.32
C LEU A 4 10.70 -0.50 4.89
N GLY A 5 10.42 0.79 5.04
CA GLY A 5 9.10 1.38 4.78
C GLY A 5 8.71 1.42 3.31
N GLY A 6 7.45 1.74 3.08
CA GLY A 6 6.88 1.87 1.74
C GLY A 6 5.74 2.88 1.66
N LYS A 7 5.45 3.33 0.43
CA LYS A 7 4.30 4.16 0.09
C LYS A 7 3.67 3.62 -1.20
N SER A 8 3.20 2.40 -1.11
CA SER A 8 2.89 1.55 -2.25
C SER A 8 1.65 2.04 -3.02
N PRO A 9 1.77 2.29 -4.33
CA PRO A 9 0.65 2.68 -5.18
C PRO A 9 -0.17 1.46 -5.63
N GLN A 10 -1.44 1.68 -5.89
CA GLN A 10 -2.36 0.74 -6.54
C GLN A 10 -3.00 1.44 -7.74
N LEU A 11 -2.58 1.05 -8.95
CA LEU A 11 -3.06 1.60 -10.20
C LEU A 11 -4.29 0.83 -10.65
N VAL A 12 -5.38 1.52 -10.95
CA VAL A 12 -6.63 0.89 -11.42
C VAL A 12 -7.09 1.54 -12.72
N PHE A 13 -7.14 0.75 -13.78
CA PHE A 13 -7.63 1.15 -15.09
C PHE A 13 -9.11 0.84 -15.25
N ALA A 14 -9.79 1.52 -16.18
CA ALA A 14 -11.23 1.39 -16.40
C ALA A 14 -11.68 -0.01 -16.80
N ASP A 15 -10.79 -0.80 -17.42
CA ASP A 15 -11.03 -2.17 -17.85
C ASP A 15 -10.84 -3.23 -16.75
N ALA A 16 -10.50 -2.80 -15.53
CA ALA A 16 -10.34 -3.69 -14.39
C ALA A 16 -11.68 -4.21 -13.85
N ASP A 17 -11.62 -5.37 -13.19
CA ASP A 17 -12.70 -5.83 -12.31
C ASP A 17 -12.74 -4.93 -11.04
N LEU A 18 -13.62 -3.93 -11.05
CA LEU A 18 -13.67 -2.91 -10.02
C LEU A 18 -14.10 -3.45 -8.64
N ASP A 19 -14.92 -4.49 -8.58
CA ASP A 19 -15.32 -5.10 -7.29
C ASP A 19 -14.15 -5.84 -6.65
N LYS A 20 -13.39 -6.58 -7.46
CA LYS A 20 -12.14 -7.19 -7.03
C LYS A 20 -11.11 -6.15 -6.59
N ALA A 21 -10.94 -5.10 -7.39
CA ALA A 21 -10.04 -3.99 -7.06
C ALA A 21 -10.43 -3.34 -5.74
N ALA A 22 -11.70 -2.95 -5.58
CA ALA A 22 -12.22 -2.33 -4.34
C ALA A 22 -11.98 -3.21 -3.11
N THR A 23 -12.21 -4.53 -3.23
CA THR A 23 -11.98 -5.48 -2.14
C THR A 23 -10.50 -5.58 -1.77
N ALA A 24 -9.62 -5.70 -2.77
CA ALA A 24 -8.19 -5.78 -2.55
C ALA A 24 -7.62 -4.48 -1.96
N ILE A 25 -8.09 -3.32 -2.44
CA ILE A 25 -7.63 -2.00 -1.99
C ILE A 25 -8.06 -1.74 -0.55
N ALA A 26 -9.35 -1.88 -0.23
CA ALA A 26 -9.85 -1.71 1.13
C ALA A 26 -9.15 -2.67 2.10
N GLY A 27 -9.02 -3.95 1.73
CA GLY A 27 -8.32 -4.95 2.53
C GLY A 27 -6.85 -4.62 2.75
N SER A 28 -6.15 -4.09 1.74
CA SER A 28 -4.72 -3.79 1.83
C SER A 28 -4.39 -2.68 2.84
N VAL A 29 -5.29 -1.71 2.98
CA VAL A 29 -5.09 -0.55 3.87
C VAL A 29 -5.67 -0.77 5.27
N THR A 30 -6.63 -1.69 5.41
CA THR A 30 -7.22 -2.03 6.73
C THR A 30 -6.54 -3.24 7.39
N PHE A 31 -5.89 -4.10 6.62
CA PHE A 31 -5.09 -5.21 7.16
C PHE A 31 -4.09 -4.70 8.20
N ASN A 32 -4.10 -5.32 9.38
CA ASN A 32 -3.26 -4.94 10.51
C ASN A 32 -3.34 -3.43 10.87
N ALA A 33 -4.52 -2.83 10.69
CA ALA A 33 -4.75 -1.38 10.85
C ALA A 33 -3.79 -0.51 9.99
N GLY A 34 -3.44 -0.96 8.79
CA GLY A 34 -2.52 -0.26 7.90
C GLY A 34 -1.05 -0.29 8.34
N GLN A 35 -0.73 -1.03 9.39
CA GLN A 35 0.62 -1.16 9.93
C GLN A 35 1.37 -2.30 9.23
N ALA A 36 1.58 -2.13 7.93
CA ALA A 36 2.33 -3.04 7.08
C ALA A 36 3.17 -2.25 6.07
N CYS A 37 4.44 -2.60 5.93
CA CYS A 37 5.36 -1.92 5.01
C CYS A 37 4.87 -1.94 3.55
N VAL A 38 4.16 -3.00 3.16
CA VAL A 38 3.55 -3.15 1.83
C VAL A 38 2.11 -2.65 1.76
N ALA A 39 1.57 -1.98 2.78
CA ALA A 39 0.20 -1.47 2.70
C ALA A 39 0.01 -0.59 1.46
N GLY A 40 -1.02 -0.89 0.66
CA GLY A 40 -1.33 -0.16 -0.57
C GLY A 40 -2.06 1.13 -0.26
N THR A 41 -1.34 2.14 0.16
CA THR A 41 -1.88 3.37 0.76
C THR A 41 -2.15 4.50 -0.22
N ARG A 42 -1.81 4.32 -1.51
CA ARG A 42 -2.09 5.28 -2.58
C ARG A 42 -2.92 4.62 -3.68
N LEU A 43 -4.19 5.01 -3.83
CA LEU A 43 -5.00 4.66 -4.99
C LEU A 43 -4.73 5.68 -6.11
N ILE A 44 -4.39 5.17 -7.29
CA ILE A 44 -4.19 5.93 -8.52
C ILE A 44 -5.16 5.33 -9.53
N VAL A 45 -6.26 6.02 -9.82
CA VAL A 45 -7.40 5.47 -10.55
C VAL A 45 -7.69 6.25 -11.82
N GLU A 46 -8.01 5.54 -12.91
CA GLU A 46 -8.45 6.17 -14.15
C GLU A 46 -9.72 6.99 -13.91
N LYS A 47 -9.72 8.26 -14.33
CA LYS A 47 -10.74 9.26 -14.04
C LYS A 47 -12.15 8.79 -14.37
N SER A 48 -12.30 8.05 -15.47
CA SER A 48 -13.59 7.54 -15.97
C SER A 48 -14.32 6.60 -14.99
N VAL A 49 -13.61 5.99 -14.04
CA VAL A 49 -14.16 5.04 -13.05
C VAL A 49 -13.88 5.44 -11.60
N ALA A 50 -13.29 6.61 -11.38
CA ALA A 50 -12.82 7.07 -10.08
C ALA A 50 -13.94 7.13 -9.04
N ASP A 51 -15.07 7.76 -9.36
CA ASP A 51 -16.21 7.93 -8.43
C ASP A 51 -16.81 6.57 -8.05
N ARG A 52 -17.01 5.70 -9.05
CA ARG A 52 -17.59 4.37 -8.83
C ARG A 52 -16.68 3.50 -7.95
N LEU A 53 -15.38 3.50 -8.24
CA LEU A 53 -14.41 2.72 -7.46
C LEU A 53 -14.26 3.28 -6.04
N THR A 54 -14.15 4.60 -5.90
CA THR A 54 -14.04 5.27 -4.60
C THR A 54 -15.25 4.98 -3.72
N THR A 55 -16.46 5.05 -4.27
CA THR A 55 -17.68 4.68 -3.55
C THR A 55 -17.66 3.23 -3.07
N ALA A 56 -17.29 2.28 -3.94
CA ALA A 56 -17.18 0.87 -3.56
C ALA A 56 -16.13 0.63 -2.47
N ILE A 57 -15.00 1.33 -2.51
CA ILE A 57 -13.96 1.26 -1.47
C ILE A 57 -14.50 1.84 -0.15
N LEU A 58 -15.16 2.99 -0.17
CA LEU A 58 -15.76 3.61 1.01
C LEU A 58 -16.75 2.68 1.72
N GLU A 59 -17.62 2.00 0.97
CA GLU A 59 -18.57 1.04 1.52
C GLU A 59 -17.86 -0.11 2.23
N LYS A 60 -16.80 -0.65 1.61
CA LYS A 60 -16.00 -1.74 2.19
C LYS A 60 -15.21 -1.27 3.43
N MET A 61 -14.67 -0.07 3.41
CA MET A 61 -13.95 0.51 4.57
C MET A 61 -14.90 0.80 5.74
N LYS A 62 -16.13 1.25 5.48
CA LYS A 62 -17.17 1.46 6.52
C LYS A 62 -17.64 0.15 7.14
N ALA A 63 -17.63 -0.94 6.39
CA ALA A 63 -18.02 -2.26 6.89
C ALA A 63 -16.93 -2.92 7.77
N VAL A 64 -15.71 -2.40 7.79
CA VAL A 64 -14.63 -2.92 8.62
C VAL A 64 -14.92 -2.64 10.09
N ARG A 65 -14.91 -3.70 10.90
CA ARG A 65 -15.19 -3.65 12.34
C ARG A 65 -13.88 -3.72 13.15
N PRO A 66 -13.43 -2.61 13.72
CA PRO A 66 -12.34 -2.64 14.70
C PRO A 66 -12.81 -3.25 16.01
N GLY A 67 -11.91 -3.96 16.69
CA GLY A 67 -12.24 -4.60 17.95
C GLY A 67 -11.04 -5.32 18.58
N PRO A 68 -11.27 -5.98 19.72
CA PRO A 68 -10.22 -6.74 20.40
C PRO A 68 -9.84 -7.99 19.59
N THR A 69 -8.58 -8.39 19.68
CA THR A 69 -7.99 -9.48 18.90
C THR A 69 -8.57 -10.88 19.20
N TRP A 70 -9.27 -11.05 20.31
CA TRP A 70 -9.95 -12.30 20.70
C TRP A 70 -11.40 -12.40 20.25
N ASP A 71 -11.96 -11.36 19.63
CA ASP A 71 -13.31 -11.36 19.06
C ASP A 71 -13.22 -11.73 17.57
N GLU A 72 -13.81 -12.85 17.17
CA GLU A 72 -13.84 -13.34 15.80
C GLU A 72 -14.52 -12.37 14.81
N ALA A 73 -15.38 -11.47 15.31
CA ALA A 73 -16.00 -10.44 14.51
C ALA A 73 -15.10 -9.23 14.27
N THR A 74 -13.90 -9.21 14.85
CA THR A 74 -12.93 -8.13 14.65
C THR A 74 -12.28 -8.24 13.28
N HIS A 75 -12.34 -7.16 12.48
CA HIS A 75 -11.69 -7.09 11.18
C HIS A 75 -10.28 -6.52 11.26
N TYR A 76 -9.98 -5.65 12.24
CA TYR A 76 -8.62 -5.20 12.51
C TYR A 76 -8.43 -4.75 13.97
N SER A 77 -7.17 -4.84 14.42
CA SER A 77 -6.70 -4.53 15.77
C SER A 77 -6.39 -3.04 15.95
N PRO A 78 -6.11 -2.57 17.18
CA PRO A 78 -5.69 -1.20 17.40
C PRO A 78 -4.30 -0.92 16.80
N ILE A 79 -3.98 0.36 16.67
CA ILE A 79 -2.63 0.85 16.41
C ILE A 79 -1.74 0.45 17.60
N ILE A 80 -0.47 0.14 17.32
CA ILE A 80 0.47 -0.45 18.30
C ILE A 80 0.68 0.40 19.56
N SER A 81 0.55 1.72 19.47
CA SER A 81 0.77 2.64 20.58
C SER A 81 0.06 3.97 20.39
N GLU A 82 -0.14 4.70 21.51
CA GLU A 82 -0.66 6.08 21.47
C GLU A 82 0.22 7.01 20.64
N ARG A 83 1.54 6.89 20.75
CA ARG A 83 2.49 7.69 19.95
C ARG A 83 2.27 7.49 18.45
N GLN A 84 2.09 6.24 18.01
CA GLN A 84 1.86 5.94 16.58
C GLN A 84 0.47 6.43 16.15
N ARG A 85 -0.57 6.26 16.97
CA ARG A 85 -1.91 6.80 16.70
C ARG A 85 -1.89 8.33 16.55
N ALA A 86 -1.20 9.03 17.47
CA ALA A 86 -1.03 10.47 17.40
C ALA A 86 -0.25 10.92 16.15
N ARG A 87 0.76 10.15 15.72
CA ARG A 87 1.47 10.39 14.46
C ARG A 87 0.54 10.24 13.26
N VAL A 88 -0.26 9.18 13.19
CA VAL A 88 -1.27 8.99 12.13
C VAL A 88 -2.22 10.19 12.07
N ASP A 89 -2.78 10.59 13.20
CA ASP A 89 -3.69 11.74 13.32
C ASP A 89 -3.03 13.05 12.88
N SER A 90 -1.79 13.27 13.27
CA SER A 90 -1.02 14.47 12.88
C SER A 90 -0.83 14.56 11.35
N ILE A 91 -0.49 13.45 10.69
CA ILE A 91 -0.30 13.43 9.24
C ILE A 91 -1.64 13.62 8.51
N VAL A 92 -2.72 12.99 8.99
CA VAL A 92 -4.06 13.16 8.41
C VAL A 92 -4.52 14.61 8.52
N ARG A 93 -4.36 15.25 9.68
CA ARG A 93 -4.68 16.68 9.85
C ARG A 93 -3.83 17.58 8.95
N ALA A 94 -2.54 17.30 8.83
CA ALA A 94 -1.65 18.05 7.94
C ALA A 94 -2.07 17.87 6.47
N ALA A 95 -2.48 16.67 6.07
CA ALA A 95 -2.95 16.40 4.73
C ALA A 95 -4.24 17.17 4.39
N VAL A 96 -5.18 17.24 5.33
CA VAL A 96 -6.42 18.04 5.17
C VAL A 96 -6.10 19.53 5.16
N ALA A 97 -5.22 20.01 6.04
CA ALA A 97 -4.79 21.41 6.05
C ALA A 97 -4.06 21.81 4.74
N ALA A 98 -3.41 20.87 4.06
CA ALA A 98 -2.79 21.05 2.76
C ALA A 98 -3.78 20.88 1.57
N GLY A 99 -5.09 20.89 1.81
CA GLY A 99 -6.13 20.87 0.78
C GLY A 99 -6.74 19.50 0.50
N GLY A 100 -6.31 18.45 1.20
CA GLY A 100 -6.92 17.11 1.10
C GLY A 100 -8.35 17.09 1.65
N GLU A 101 -9.23 16.34 0.99
CA GLU A 101 -10.61 16.12 1.42
C GLU A 101 -10.75 14.75 2.11
N CYS A 102 -11.12 14.74 3.39
CA CYS A 102 -11.36 13.51 4.14
C CYS A 102 -12.77 12.99 3.86
N LEU A 103 -12.88 11.93 3.07
CA LEU A 103 -14.17 11.35 2.68
C LEU A 103 -14.75 10.40 3.74
N THR A 104 -13.91 9.83 4.59
CA THR A 104 -14.30 8.97 5.73
C THR A 104 -13.18 8.88 6.76
N GLY A 105 -13.51 8.59 8.00
CA GLY A 105 -12.56 8.41 9.10
C GLY A 105 -11.95 9.73 9.56
N GLY A 106 -10.64 9.83 9.52
CA GLY A 106 -9.90 11.05 9.86
C GLY A 106 -9.75 11.34 11.35
N ALA A 107 -10.07 10.38 12.23
CA ALA A 107 -10.02 10.59 13.67
C ALA A 107 -9.73 9.30 14.44
N ALA A 108 -9.19 9.47 15.65
CA ALA A 108 -9.17 8.42 16.65
C ALA A 108 -10.59 8.02 17.03
N MET A 109 -10.81 6.72 17.28
CA MET A 109 -12.12 6.23 17.70
C MET A 109 -12.26 6.38 19.22
N ASP A 110 -13.48 6.73 19.65
CA ASP A 110 -13.83 6.74 21.08
C ASP A 110 -14.08 5.30 21.57
N SER A 111 -13.00 4.62 21.91
CA SER A 111 -13.02 3.25 22.38
C SER A 111 -11.81 2.95 23.25
N ARG A 112 -11.92 1.92 24.11
CA ARG A 112 -10.77 1.45 24.88
C ARG A 112 -9.72 0.85 23.95
N GLY A 113 -8.56 1.50 23.81
CA GLY A 113 -7.46 1.11 22.95
C GLY A 113 -7.07 2.22 21.95
N TYR A 114 -6.01 1.97 21.18
CA TYR A 114 -5.45 2.96 20.26
C TYR A 114 -6.04 2.81 18.84
N PHE A 115 -7.37 2.78 18.74
CA PHE A 115 -8.04 2.65 17.46
C PHE A 115 -8.05 3.96 16.68
N TYR A 116 -7.93 3.86 15.36
CA TYR A 116 -8.06 4.94 14.41
C TYR A 116 -9.01 4.52 13.30
N ALA A 117 -9.94 5.37 12.93
CA ALA A 117 -10.94 5.03 11.92
C ALA A 117 -10.29 4.82 10.54
N PRO A 118 -10.71 3.80 9.77
CA PRO A 118 -10.30 3.67 8.38
C PRO A 118 -10.58 4.95 7.60
N THR A 119 -9.52 5.53 7.03
CA THR A 119 -9.52 6.90 6.50
C THR A 119 -9.24 6.91 5.01
N LEU A 120 -10.01 7.69 4.24
CA LEU A 120 -9.78 7.93 2.84
C LEU A 120 -9.71 9.43 2.58
N ILE A 121 -8.62 9.90 1.94
CA ILE A 121 -8.36 11.30 1.63
C ILE A 121 -8.26 11.46 0.11
N ALA A 122 -9.11 12.30 -0.46
CA ALA A 122 -9.08 12.71 -1.87
C ALA A 122 -8.49 14.10 -2.03
N ASN A 123 -8.40 14.57 -3.28
CA ASN A 123 -7.90 15.90 -3.63
C ASN A 123 -6.49 16.20 -3.10
N VAL A 124 -5.59 15.22 -3.20
CA VAL A 124 -4.19 15.34 -2.76
C VAL A 124 -3.26 15.40 -3.97
N ASP A 125 -2.33 16.34 -3.94
CA ASP A 125 -1.25 16.43 -4.91
C ASP A 125 0.00 15.64 -4.43
N GLN A 126 1.04 15.60 -5.27
CA GLN A 126 2.29 14.85 -4.96
C GLN A 126 3.09 15.43 -3.79
N SER A 127 2.83 16.66 -3.37
CA SER A 127 3.49 17.32 -2.24
C SER A 127 2.74 17.14 -0.92
N ASN A 128 1.51 16.63 -0.97
CA ASN A 128 0.67 16.45 0.22
C ASN A 128 1.34 15.50 1.22
N PRO A 129 1.36 15.83 2.53
CA PRO A 129 1.97 14.98 3.57
C PRO A 129 1.49 13.53 3.54
N ALA A 130 0.21 13.29 3.20
CA ALA A 130 -0.32 11.92 3.09
C ALA A 130 0.18 11.16 1.86
N ILE A 131 0.79 11.80 0.87
CA ILE A 131 1.48 11.18 -0.26
C ILE A 131 2.96 10.95 0.08
N VAL A 132 3.62 11.95 0.66
CA VAL A 132 5.07 11.97 0.89
C VAL A 132 5.49 11.05 2.04
N GLU A 133 4.71 11.02 3.13
CA GLU A 133 5.09 10.28 4.34
C GLU A 133 4.48 8.89 4.39
N GLU A 134 5.24 7.91 4.88
CA GLU A 134 4.71 6.63 5.32
C GLU A 134 3.91 6.84 6.60
N ILE A 135 2.58 6.73 6.52
CA ILE A 135 1.69 6.98 7.67
C ILE A 135 1.74 5.83 8.67
N PHE A 136 1.81 4.59 8.17
CA PHE A 136 1.77 3.36 8.95
C PHE A 136 0.50 3.27 9.83
N GLY A 137 -0.63 3.48 9.19
CA GLY A 137 -1.99 3.52 9.74
C GLY A 137 -3.04 3.28 8.65
N PRO A 138 -4.32 3.13 8.98
CA PRO A 138 -5.39 2.75 8.05
C PRO A 138 -5.84 3.94 7.18
N VAL A 139 -4.93 4.53 6.42
CA VAL A 139 -5.16 5.73 5.62
C VAL A 139 -4.84 5.48 4.15
N LEU A 140 -5.83 5.68 3.29
CA LEU A 140 -5.75 5.61 1.85
C LEU A 140 -5.86 7.00 1.24
N THR A 141 -5.03 7.31 0.25
CA THR A 141 -5.18 8.51 -0.58
C THR A 141 -5.69 8.16 -1.97
N VAL A 142 -6.39 9.08 -2.63
CA VAL A 142 -6.91 8.91 -3.98
C VAL A 142 -6.40 10.03 -4.89
N GLN A 143 -5.82 9.62 -6.01
CA GLN A 143 -5.42 10.48 -7.13
C GLN A 143 -5.99 9.90 -8.42
N THR A 144 -6.33 10.76 -9.39
CA THR A 144 -6.86 10.33 -10.69
C THR A 144 -5.84 10.58 -11.80
N PHE A 145 -5.94 9.79 -12.88
CA PHE A 145 -5.16 9.97 -14.10
C PHE A 145 -6.06 9.82 -15.35
N GLU A 146 -5.61 10.34 -16.47
CA GLU A 146 -6.24 10.18 -17.78
C GLU A 146 -5.39 9.32 -18.75
N THR A 147 -4.08 9.25 -18.54
CA THR A 147 -3.15 8.51 -19.40
C THR A 147 -2.25 7.54 -18.63
N GLU A 148 -1.71 6.52 -19.32
CA GLU A 148 -0.75 5.58 -18.71
C GLU A 148 0.51 6.30 -18.19
N ASP A 149 0.98 7.33 -18.89
CA ASP A 149 2.17 8.07 -18.50
C ASP A 149 1.92 8.90 -17.23
N GLU A 150 0.72 9.48 -17.07
CA GLU A 150 0.30 10.12 -15.81
C GLU A 150 0.20 9.11 -14.67
N ALA A 151 -0.38 7.92 -14.92
CA ALA A 151 -0.46 6.87 -13.91
C ALA A 151 0.93 6.46 -13.41
N LEU A 152 1.90 6.30 -14.33
CA LEU A 152 3.29 6.01 -14.00
C LEU A 152 3.96 7.14 -13.22
N ALA A 153 3.77 8.39 -13.65
CA ALA A 153 4.32 9.56 -12.96
C ALA A 153 3.80 9.65 -11.53
N LEU A 154 2.48 9.51 -11.34
CA LEU A 154 1.84 9.48 -10.02
C LEU A 154 2.30 8.29 -9.17
N SER A 155 2.57 7.14 -9.78
CA SER A 155 3.01 5.94 -9.06
C SER A 155 4.42 6.08 -8.48
N SER A 156 5.28 6.84 -9.12
CA SER A 156 6.65 7.07 -8.65
C SER A 156 6.65 7.77 -7.28
N HIS A 157 7.66 7.43 -6.47
CA HIS A 157 7.88 8.08 -5.18
C HIS A 157 9.39 8.34 -5.02
N PRO A 158 9.82 9.54 -4.60
CA PRO A 158 11.25 9.86 -4.53
C PRO A 158 12.02 8.97 -3.53
N THR A 159 11.35 8.53 -2.47
CA THR A 159 11.97 7.81 -1.36
C THR A 159 11.74 6.30 -1.41
N TYR A 160 10.53 5.85 -1.76
CA TYR A 160 10.08 4.47 -1.61
C TYR A 160 9.89 3.74 -2.93
N GLY A 161 10.06 2.41 -2.90
CA GLY A 161 9.81 1.52 -4.02
C GLY A 161 9.64 0.07 -3.56
N LEU A 162 8.77 -0.18 -2.54
CA LEU A 162 8.63 -1.52 -1.95
C LEU A 162 7.69 -2.40 -2.78
N ALA A 163 6.44 -1.99 -2.94
CA ALA A 163 5.44 -2.75 -3.67
C ALA A 163 4.53 -1.86 -4.51
N SER A 164 3.82 -2.46 -5.46
CA SER A 164 2.78 -1.82 -6.27
C SER A 164 1.68 -2.82 -6.61
N GLY A 165 0.45 -2.33 -6.75
CA GLY A 165 -0.68 -3.04 -7.34
C GLY A 165 -1.00 -2.51 -8.74
N LEU A 166 -1.46 -3.37 -9.62
CA LEU A 166 -1.91 -3.03 -10.96
C LEU A 166 -3.18 -3.81 -11.27
N PHE A 167 -4.26 -3.12 -11.60
CA PHE A 167 -5.56 -3.70 -11.92
C PHE A 167 -5.95 -3.31 -13.35
N THR A 168 -6.00 -4.28 -14.24
CA THR A 168 -6.37 -4.14 -15.67
C THR A 168 -6.65 -5.53 -16.25
N SER A 169 -7.50 -5.61 -17.27
CA SER A 169 -7.69 -6.82 -18.07
C SER A 169 -6.75 -6.92 -19.27
N ASP A 170 -6.03 -5.84 -19.61
CA ASP A 170 -5.09 -5.78 -20.73
C ASP A 170 -3.72 -6.38 -20.34
N LEU A 171 -3.40 -7.55 -20.91
CA LEU A 171 -2.12 -8.22 -20.68
C LEU A 171 -0.93 -7.41 -21.22
N SER A 172 -1.08 -6.73 -22.34
CA SER A 172 -0.01 -5.90 -22.92
C SER A 172 0.32 -4.72 -22.04
N ARG A 173 -0.70 -4.05 -21.50
CA ARG A 173 -0.57 -3.02 -20.47
C ARG A 173 0.11 -3.57 -19.22
N THR A 174 -0.34 -4.73 -18.75
CA THR A 174 0.25 -5.40 -17.58
C THR A 174 1.75 -5.56 -17.72
N ILE A 175 2.23 -6.14 -18.82
CA ILE A 175 3.66 -6.38 -19.04
C ILE A 175 4.43 -5.07 -19.18
N ARG A 176 3.88 -4.10 -19.90
CA ARG A 176 4.50 -2.80 -20.11
C ARG A 176 4.66 -2.01 -18.83
N LEU A 177 3.61 -1.92 -18.01
CA LEU A 177 3.62 -1.17 -16.76
C LEU A 177 4.40 -1.87 -15.65
N ALA A 178 4.26 -3.19 -15.51
CA ALA A 178 5.01 -3.95 -14.50
C ALA A 178 6.55 -3.78 -14.63
N ARG A 179 7.04 -3.58 -15.86
CA ARG A 179 8.47 -3.31 -16.12
C ARG A 179 8.91 -1.89 -15.76
N LYS A 180 7.98 -0.92 -15.83
CA LYS A 180 8.26 0.50 -15.57
C LYS A 180 8.03 0.90 -14.12
N LEU A 181 7.18 0.17 -13.39
CA LEU A 181 6.90 0.46 -11.99
C LEU A 181 8.15 0.25 -11.12
N GLU A 182 8.55 1.28 -10.41
CA GLU A 182 9.73 1.28 -9.54
C GLU A 182 9.40 0.64 -8.17
N ALA A 183 9.07 -0.64 -8.19
CA ALA A 183 8.72 -1.41 -7.01
C ALA A 183 9.38 -2.80 -7.06
N GLY A 184 9.83 -3.27 -5.91
CA GLY A 184 10.45 -4.59 -5.80
C GLY A 184 9.47 -5.75 -5.97
N THR A 185 8.16 -5.51 -5.75
CA THR A 185 7.08 -6.45 -6.00
C THR A 185 5.93 -5.73 -6.71
N VAL A 186 5.43 -6.32 -7.81
CA VAL A 186 4.23 -5.84 -8.50
C VAL A 186 3.19 -6.95 -8.50
N TRP A 187 2.03 -6.70 -7.91
CA TRP A 187 0.89 -7.60 -7.96
C TRP A 187 -0.10 -7.16 -9.04
N VAL A 188 -0.59 -8.11 -9.81
CA VAL A 188 -1.56 -7.84 -10.88
C VAL A 188 -2.91 -8.48 -10.55
N ASN A 189 -3.99 -7.67 -10.61
CA ASN A 189 -5.37 -8.06 -10.29
C ASN A 189 -5.54 -8.70 -8.91
N ARG A 190 -4.64 -8.35 -8.01
CA ARG A 190 -4.63 -8.72 -6.60
C ARG A 190 -3.73 -7.76 -5.83
N TYR A 191 -3.81 -7.77 -4.52
CA TYR A 191 -2.88 -7.07 -3.65
C TYR A 191 -2.61 -7.87 -2.38
N SER A 192 -1.41 -7.65 -1.79
CA SER A 192 -0.94 -8.33 -0.57
C SER A 192 -0.29 -9.69 -0.81
N ARG A 193 0.54 -10.07 0.14
CA ARG A 193 1.25 -11.35 0.15
C ARG A 193 0.25 -12.49 0.18
N SER A 194 0.41 -13.42 -0.72
CA SER A 194 -0.15 -14.75 -0.60
C SER A 194 0.96 -15.72 -0.16
N ARG A 195 0.69 -17.01 -0.21
CA ARG A 195 1.65 -18.06 0.18
C ARG A 195 2.86 -18.20 -0.78
N ASP A 196 3.24 -17.10 -1.45
CA ASP A 196 4.30 -17.08 -2.47
C ASP A 196 5.69 -16.88 -1.81
N HIS A 197 6.00 -17.67 -0.78
CA HIS A 197 7.30 -17.61 -0.07
C HIS A 197 8.50 -17.98 -0.94
N ILE A 198 8.24 -18.49 -2.14
CA ILE A 198 9.28 -18.81 -3.13
C ILE A 198 9.73 -17.61 -3.94
N LEU A 199 8.95 -16.52 -3.93
CA LEU A 199 9.28 -15.30 -4.66
C LEU A 199 10.14 -14.37 -3.80
N PRO A 200 11.26 -13.86 -4.33
CA PRO A 200 12.08 -12.91 -3.62
C PRO A 200 11.30 -11.60 -3.38
N THR A 201 11.38 -11.10 -2.15
CA THR A 201 10.74 -9.86 -1.71
C THR A 201 11.81 -8.85 -1.33
N GLY A 202 11.57 -7.57 -1.57
CA GLY A 202 12.48 -6.50 -1.17
C GLY A 202 12.31 -5.26 -2.03
N GLY A 203 12.54 -4.10 -1.43
CA GLY A 203 12.28 -2.81 -2.04
C GLY A 203 13.43 -2.24 -2.86
N TYR A 204 13.09 -1.20 -3.62
CA TYR A 204 14.03 -0.29 -4.28
C TYR A 204 14.20 0.98 -3.43
N LYS A 205 15.14 1.82 -3.81
CA LYS A 205 15.40 3.12 -3.15
C LYS A 205 15.60 2.91 -1.63
N ARG A 206 14.98 3.74 -0.79
CA ARG A 206 15.07 3.63 0.67
C ARG A 206 14.10 2.59 1.28
N SER A 207 13.40 1.82 0.47
CA SER A 207 12.58 0.70 0.96
C SER A 207 13.39 -0.54 1.29
N GLY A 208 14.67 -0.62 0.91
CA GLY A 208 15.51 -1.70 1.34
C GLY A 208 16.71 -2.01 0.44
N ILE A 209 17.48 -3.03 0.85
CA ILE A 209 18.63 -3.55 0.13
C ILE A 209 18.61 -5.09 0.22
N GLY A 210 18.89 -5.75 -0.91
CA GLY A 210 18.84 -7.20 -1.00
C GLY A 210 17.41 -7.72 -1.17
N LYS A 211 17.28 -9.04 -1.04
CA LYS A 211 15.98 -9.72 -1.13
C LYS A 211 15.79 -10.63 0.07
N ASP A 212 14.58 -10.67 0.58
CA ASP A 212 14.08 -11.65 1.52
C ASP A 212 13.21 -12.68 0.78
N LEU A 213 12.95 -13.82 1.40
CA LEU A 213 12.22 -14.96 0.82
C LEU A 213 12.87 -15.56 -0.45
N GLY A 214 12.37 -16.70 -0.84
CA GLY A 214 12.82 -17.44 -2.02
C GLY A 214 14.28 -17.88 -1.95
N ARG A 215 14.83 -18.22 -3.12
CA ARG A 215 16.22 -18.67 -3.25
C ARG A 215 17.23 -17.60 -2.90
N ASP A 216 16.94 -16.34 -3.18
CA ASP A 216 17.85 -15.24 -2.95
C ASP A 216 18.15 -15.06 -1.45
N ALA A 217 17.13 -15.14 -0.60
CA ALA A 217 17.29 -15.10 0.84
C ALA A 217 18.14 -16.27 1.35
N TYR A 218 17.87 -17.48 0.84
CA TYR A 218 18.69 -18.65 1.18
C TYR A 218 20.16 -18.45 0.82
N LEU A 219 20.46 -17.95 -0.38
CA LEU A 219 21.82 -17.70 -0.83
C LEU A 219 22.51 -16.57 -0.06
N ALA A 220 21.78 -15.52 0.30
CA ALA A 220 22.29 -14.39 1.09
C ALA A 220 22.74 -14.81 2.51
N ASN A 221 22.19 -15.91 3.05
CA ASN A 221 22.59 -16.47 4.34
C ASN A 221 23.74 -17.49 4.24
N ARG A 222 24.38 -17.62 3.09
CA ARG A 222 25.51 -18.53 2.84
C ARG A 222 26.77 -17.75 2.47
N ARG A 223 27.92 -18.38 2.72
CA ARG A 223 29.22 -17.88 2.27
C ARG A 223 29.82 -18.82 1.24
N THR A 224 30.29 -18.26 0.15
CA THR A 224 31.10 -18.99 -0.82
C THR A 224 32.58 -19.03 -0.34
N LYS A 225 33.21 -20.19 -0.44
CA LYS A 225 34.65 -20.37 -0.18
C LYS A 225 35.27 -21.04 -1.40
N SER A 226 36.38 -20.50 -1.86
CA SER A 226 37.23 -21.15 -2.86
C SER A 226 38.35 -21.90 -2.17
N VAL A 227 38.61 -23.12 -2.61
CA VAL A 227 39.73 -23.95 -2.13
C VAL A 227 40.54 -24.40 -3.35
N LEU A 228 41.79 -24.01 -3.41
CA LEU A 228 42.75 -24.46 -4.42
C LEU A 228 43.81 -25.33 -3.73
N VAL A 229 43.99 -26.53 -4.28
CA VAL A 229 45.04 -27.47 -3.79
C VAL A 229 45.98 -27.74 -4.94
N SER A 230 47.26 -27.49 -4.69
CA SER A 230 48.34 -27.95 -5.59
C SER A 230 48.98 -29.18 -4.98
N VAL A 231 49.09 -30.27 -5.73
CA VAL A 231 49.76 -31.53 -5.35
C VAL A 231 50.98 -31.73 -6.19
#